data_50c54ba9ef34ed791a1c8093c24eaaf5
#
_entry.id   50c54ba9ef34ed791a1c8093c24eaaf5
#
_cell.length_a   1.000
_cell.length_b   1.000
_cell.length_c   1.000
_cell.angle_alpha   90.00
_cell.angle_beta   90.00
_cell.angle_gamma   90.00
#
_symmetry.space_group_name_H-M   'P 1'
#
loop_
_entity.id
_entity.type
_entity.pdbx_description
1 polymer ?
#
loop_
_entity_poly.entity_id
_entity_poly.type
_entity_poly.pdbx_seq_one_letter_code
_entity_poly.pdbx_strand_id
1 'polypeptide(L)'
;MSVRSSIEQATKTVMGALSPSQGETDILDTLQAEHDEVQDLLQRLTKSETAREQKSLVNQIKQALVPHTKAEEEVVYTPIAALSAEKAKIDGAEGFTEHALASATLMQLDSLTPNTPEFKAAAKVLKELIDHHVKEEERNIWAQVKENFSSEQREQMNRDFLAAKKRVSVP
;
A
#
# COMPACT_ATOMS: atom_id res chain seq x y z
N MET A 1 -59.95 -26.88 32.42
CA MET A 1 -59.49 -27.70 31.29
C MET A 1 -58.36 -26.97 30.59
N SER A 2 -57.26 -27.65 30.48
CA SER A 2 -55.94 -27.14 30.09
C SER A 2 -55.87 -26.66 28.64
N VAL A 3 -55.20 -25.52 28.44
CA VAL A 3 -54.70 -25.14 27.12
C VAL A 3 -53.21 -24.84 27.28
N ARG A 4 -52.40 -25.74 26.81
CA ARG A 4 -50.95 -25.56 26.70
C ARG A 4 -50.68 -24.73 25.46
N SER A 5 -50.13 -23.52 25.64
CA SER A 5 -49.54 -22.74 24.60
C SER A 5 -48.08 -23.16 24.45
N SER A 6 -47.73 -23.75 23.35
CA SER A 6 -46.34 -24.01 22.94
C SER A 6 -45.80 -22.76 22.28
N ILE A 7 -44.87 -22.14 22.94
CA ILE A 7 -44.09 -21.04 22.37
C ILE A 7 -42.94 -21.67 21.61
N GLU A 8 -43.04 -21.73 20.32
CA GLU A 8 -41.92 -21.99 19.44
C GLU A 8 -41.07 -20.69 19.35
N GLN A 9 -39.99 -20.68 20.10
CA GLN A 9 -38.94 -19.66 19.91
C GLN A 9 -38.17 -20.02 18.64
N ALA A 10 -38.45 -19.26 17.58
CA ALA A 10 -37.60 -19.22 16.41
C ALA A 10 -36.27 -18.59 16.78
N THR A 11 -35.24 -19.38 16.98
CA THR A 11 -33.85 -18.93 17.05
C THR A 11 -33.41 -18.42 15.68
N LYS A 12 -33.50 -17.12 15.52
CA LYS A 12 -32.94 -16.45 14.35
C LYS A 12 -31.42 -16.47 14.49
N THR A 13 -30.79 -17.47 13.87
CA THR A 13 -29.34 -17.50 13.70
C THR A 13 -28.95 -16.31 12.82
N VAL A 14 -28.42 -15.29 13.47
CA VAL A 14 -27.73 -14.22 12.77
C VAL A 14 -26.44 -14.83 12.24
N MET A 15 -26.45 -15.26 10.97
CA MET A 15 -25.21 -15.46 10.24
C MET A 15 -24.53 -14.10 10.13
N GLY A 16 -23.63 -13.81 11.09
CA GLY A 16 -22.67 -12.73 10.94
C GLY A 16 -21.88 -13.00 9.65
N ALA A 17 -21.93 -12.06 8.73
CA ALA A 17 -21.03 -12.04 7.61
C ALA A 17 -19.62 -12.06 8.20
N LEU A 18 -18.93 -13.19 8.09
CA LEU A 18 -17.51 -13.30 8.33
C LEU A 18 -16.86 -12.37 7.30
N SER A 19 -16.30 -11.28 7.79
CA SER A 19 -15.34 -10.53 6.98
C SER A 19 -14.28 -11.52 6.50
N PRO A 20 -13.85 -11.48 5.22
CA PRO A 20 -12.80 -12.38 4.75
C PRO A 20 -11.64 -12.33 5.73
N SER A 21 -11.15 -13.48 6.16
CA SER A 21 -9.99 -13.54 7.04
C SER A 21 -8.84 -12.81 6.34
N GLN A 22 -8.07 -11.99 7.05
CA GLN A 22 -6.93 -11.25 6.46
C GLN A 22 -5.89 -12.14 5.75
N GLY A 23 -6.07 -13.46 5.80
CA GLY A 23 -5.25 -14.47 5.15
C GLY A 23 -5.72 -14.91 3.76
N GLU A 24 -6.92 -14.50 3.33
CA GLU A 24 -7.52 -14.86 2.04
C GLU A 24 -7.52 -13.71 1.03
N THR A 25 -6.92 -12.56 1.40
CA THR A 25 -6.84 -11.38 0.53
C THR A 25 -5.64 -11.51 -0.39
N ASP A 26 -5.84 -11.27 -1.68
CA ASP A 26 -4.77 -11.19 -2.68
C ASP A 26 -3.85 -9.99 -2.36
N ILE A 27 -2.53 -10.17 -2.51
CA ILE A 27 -1.58 -9.08 -2.32
C ILE A 27 -1.92 -7.86 -3.18
N LEU A 28 -2.40 -8.05 -4.40
CA LEU A 28 -2.70 -6.97 -5.33
C LEU A 28 -3.86 -6.10 -4.84
N ASP A 29 -4.86 -6.68 -4.16
CA ASP A 29 -5.97 -5.91 -3.56
C ASP A 29 -5.47 -5.05 -2.40
N THR A 30 -4.53 -5.56 -1.62
CA THR A 30 -3.90 -4.81 -0.51
C THR A 30 -3.05 -3.66 -1.05
N LEU A 31 -2.22 -3.92 -2.06
CA LEU A 31 -1.38 -2.90 -2.69
C LEU A 31 -2.24 -1.79 -3.31
N GLN A 32 -3.33 -2.15 -4.03
CA GLN A 32 -4.24 -1.16 -4.60
C GLN A 32 -4.80 -0.22 -3.52
N ALA A 33 -5.30 -0.77 -2.42
CA ALA A 33 -5.85 0.05 -1.35
C ALA A 33 -4.80 0.99 -0.73
N GLU A 34 -3.56 0.54 -0.59
CA GLU A 34 -2.46 1.34 -0.05
C GLU A 34 -1.95 2.40 -1.06
N HIS A 35 -1.95 2.10 -2.36
CA HIS A 35 -1.68 3.08 -3.42
C HIS A 35 -2.72 4.20 -3.40
N ASP A 36 -4.01 3.86 -3.35
CA ASP A 36 -5.10 4.82 -3.29
C ASP A 36 -4.96 5.74 -2.06
N GLU A 37 -4.61 5.19 -0.89
CA GLU A 37 -4.38 5.96 0.34
C GLU A 37 -3.23 6.96 0.18
N VAL A 38 -2.07 6.51 -0.31
CA VAL A 38 -0.90 7.37 -0.47
C VAL A 38 -1.15 8.47 -1.51
N GLN A 39 -1.81 8.14 -2.62
CA GLN A 39 -2.17 9.13 -3.64
C GLN A 39 -3.14 10.19 -3.11
N ASP A 40 -4.14 9.80 -2.29
CA ASP A 40 -5.02 10.77 -1.61
C ASP A 40 -4.23 11.69 -0.67
N LEU A 41 -3.35 11.14 0.16
CA LEU A 41 -2.51 11.92 1.06
C LEU A 41 -1.64 12.93 0.30
N LEU A 42 -1.02 12.52 -0.80
CA LEU A 42 -0.20 13.38 -1.65
C LEU A 42 -1.03 14.46 -2.36
N GLN A 43 -2.21 14.10 -2.82
CA GLN A 43 -3.15 15.06 -3.42
C GLN A 43 -3.57 16.13 -2.40
N ARG A 44 -3.84 15.75 -1.17
CA ARG A 44 -4.17 16.68 -0.07
C ARG A 44 -2.97 17.54 0.30
N LEU A 45 -1.76 16.96 0.35
CA LEU A 45 -0.53 17.68 0.66
C LEU A 45 -0.29 18.82 -0.35
N THR A 46 -0.45 18.55 -1.64
CA THR A 46 -0.23 19.56 -2.69
C THR A 46 -1.28 20.67 -2.68
N LYS A 47 -2.44 20.45 -2.06
CA LYS A 47 -3.51 21.45 -1.92
C LYS A 47 -3.51 22.16 -0.57
N SER A 48 -2.75 21.65 0.39
CA SER A 48 -2.72 22.18 1.76
C SER A 48 -2.05 23.56 1.82
N GLU A 49 -2.65 24.47 2.56
CA GLU A 49 -2.19 25.87 2.68
C GLU A 49 -1.62 26.19 4.07
N THR A 50 -1.76 25.29 5.04
CA THR A 50 -1.28 25.53 6.40
C THR A 50 -0.08 24.66 6.77
N ALA A 51 0.91 25.27 7.43
CA ALA A 51 2.11 24.56 7.90
C ALA A 51 1.77 23.37 8.83
N ARG A 52 0.72 23.49 9.65
CA ARG A 52 0.28 22.42 10.55
C ARG A 52 -0.25 21.22 9.78
N GLU A 53 -1.10 21.46 8.80
CA GLU A 53 -1.67 20.40 7.97
C GLU A 53 -0.60 19.74 7.11
N GLN A 54 0.29 20.54 6.50
CA GLN A 54 1.42 20.03 5.71
C GLN A 54 2.31 19.08 6.52
N LYS A 55 2.70 19.47 7.74
CA LYS A 55 3.46 18.60 8.63
C LYS A 55 2.72 17.32 9.00
N SER A 56 1.43 17.42 9.27
CA SER A 56 0.58 16.26 9.57
C SER A 56 0.50 15.30 8.39
N LEU A 57 0.31 15.82 7.17
CA LEU A 57 0.23 15.02 5.96
C LEU A 57 1.58 14.37 5.60
N VAL A 58 2.70 15.08 5.73
CA VAL A 58 4.04 14.49 5.54
C VAL A 58 4.25 13.32 6.50
N ASN A 59 3.86 13.47 7.78
CA ASN A 59 3.97 12.38 8.73
C ASN A 59 3.06 11.19 8.36
N GLN A 60 1.83 11.42 7.91
CA GLN A 60 0.93 10.36 7.45
C GLN A 60 1.51 9.65 6.23
N ILE A 61 2.05 10.38 5.26
CA ILE A 61 2.72 9.82 4.08
C ILE A 61 3.91 8.95 4.50
N LYS A 62 4.74 9.40 5.44
CA LYS A 62 5.85 8.60 5.99
C LYS A 62 5.36 7.28 6.59
N GLN A 63 4.32 7.33 7.41
CA GLN A 63 3.74 6.15 8.08
C GLN A 63 3.12 5.17 7.08
N ALA A 64 2.57 5.63 5.98
CA ALA A 64 2.01 4.80 4.92
C ALA A 64 3.10 4.27 3.98
N LEU A 65 3.91 5.16 3.40
CA LEU A 65 4.83 4.84 2.30
C LEU A 65 6.06 4.04 2.72
N VAL A 66 6.69 4.36 3.88
CA VAL A 66 7.96 3.72 4.26
C VAL A 66 7.79 2.22 4.55
N PRO A 67 6.79 1.77 5.34
CA PRO A 67 6.57 0.35 5.52
C PRO A 67 6.09 -0.36 4.27
N HIS A 68 5.29 0.32 3.44
CA HIS A 68 4.80 -0.20 2.15
C HIS A 68 5.96 -0.55 1.23
N THR A 69 6.80 0.43 0.87
CA THR A 69 7.91 0.23 -0.06
C THR A 69 8.88 -0.85 0.42
N LYS A 70 9.21 -0.89 1.72
CA LYS A 70 10.14 -1.89 2.26
C LYS A 70 9.57 -3.30 2.24
N ALA A 71 8.30 -3.48 2.58
CA ALA A 71 7.64 -4.78 2.52
C ALA A 71 7.48 -5.26 1.08
N GLU A 72 7.17 -4.36 0.16
CA GLU A 72 7.01 -4.68 -1.25
C GLU A 72 8.34 -5.05 -1.93
N GLU A 73 9.42 -4.34 -1.64
CA GLU A 73 10.77 -4.71 -2.06
C GLU A 73 11.11 -6.15 -1.66
N GLU A 74 10.76 -6.54 -0.42
CA GLU A 74 11.04 -7.88 0.10
C GLU A 74 10.14 -8.95 -0.54
N VAL A 75 8.84 -8.69 -0.64
CA VAL A 75 7.83 -9.72 -0.91
C VAL A 75 7.42 -9.78 -2.39
N VAL A 76 7.52 -8.67 -3.12
CA VAL A 76 7.12 -8.58 -4.52
C VAL A 76 8.33 -8.43 -5.44
N TYR A 77 9.12 -7.38 -5.29
CA TYR A 77 10.20 -7.10 -6.24
C TYR A 77 11.33 -8.12 -6.19
N THR A 78 11.71 -8.59 -5.00
CA THR A 78 12.76 -9.62 -4.89
C THR A 78 12.38 -10.90 -5.61
N PRO A 79 11.16 -11.48 -5.44
CA PRO A 79 10.72 -12.63 -6.23
C PRO A 79 10.63 -12.36 -7.73
N ILE A 80 10.12 -11.18 -8.15
CA ILE A 80 10.02 -10.80 -9.56
C ILE A 80 11.40 -10.68 -10.20
N ALA A 81 12.35 -10.03 -9.55
CA ALA A 81 13.72 -9.88 -10.03
C ALA A 81 14.48 -11.22 -10.10
N ALA A 82 14.04 -12.23 -9.37
CA ALA A 82 14.60 -13.59 -9.42
C ALA A 82 14.08 -14.45 -10.59
N LEU A 83 13.04 -14.00 -11.30
CA LEU A 83 12.53 -14.70 -12.47
C LEU A 83 13.57 -14.73 -13.60
N SER A 84 13.47 -15.73 -14.48
CA SER A 84 14.44 -15.91 -15.57
C SER A 84 14.30 -14.87 -16.69
N ALA A 85 13.09 -14.34 -16.88
CA ALA A 85 12.76 -13.38 -17.93
C ALA A 85 13.49 -12.05 -17.70
N GLU A 86 14.20 -11.55 -18.72
CA GLU A 86 14.94 -10.28 -18.65
C GLU A 86 14.03 -9.10 -18.32
N LYS A 87 12.84 -9.08 -18.93
CA LYS A 87 11.84 -8.03 -18.64
C LYS A 87 11.47 -7.98 -17.16
N ALA A 88 11.22 -9.12 -16.52
CA ALA A 88 10.88 -9.17 -15.11
C ALA A 88 12.00 -8.62 -14.22
N LYS A 89 13.27 -8.93 -14.57
CA LYS A 89 14.44 -8.40 -13.87
C LYS A 89 14.56 -6.89 -14.01
N ILE A 90 14.27 -6.35 -15.20
CA ILE A 90 14.28 -4.91 -15.45
C ILE A 90 13.14 -4.24 -14.67
N ASP A 91 11.92 -4.75 -14.76
CA ASP A 91 10.75 -4.21 -14.07
C ASP A 91 10.97 -4.18 -12.54
N GLY A 92 11.53 -5.26 -11.97
CA GLY A 92 11.87 -5.31 -10.55
C GLY A 92 12.98 -4.31 -10.16
N ALA A 93 14.03 -4.18 -10.97
CA ALA A 93 15.11 -3.21 -10.73
C ALA A 93 14.63 -1.76 -10.86
N GLU A 94 13.69 -1.49 -11.77
CA GLU A 94 13.03 -0.18 -11.92
C GLU A 94 12.27 0.19 -10.65
N GLY A 95 11.43 -0.71 -10.12
CA GLY A 95 10.68 -0.49 -8.87
C GLY A 95 11.60 -0.16 -7.68
N PHE A 96 12.71 -0.90 -7.49
CA PHE A 96 13.71 -0.54 -6.47
C PHE A 96 14.27 0.86 -6.65
N THR A 97 14.53 1.26 -7.91
CA THR A 97 15.07 2.59 -8.22
C THR A 97 14.06 3.69 -7.91
N GLU A 98 12.79 3.49 -8.30
CA GLU A 98 11.71 4.43 -8.04
C GLU A 98 11.44 4.59 -6.54
N HIS A 99 11.45 3.49 -5.77
CA HIS A 99 11.35 3.54 -4.31
C HIS A 99 12.49 4.33 -3.67
N ALA A 100 13.73 4.15 -4.16
CA ALA A 100 14.86 4.92 -3.67
C ALA A 100 14.71 6.43 -3.94
N LEU A 101 14.24 6.80 -5.12
CA LEU A 101 13.96 8.20 -5.48
C LEU A 101 12.84 8.80 -4.64
N ALA A 102 11.73 8.07 -4.46
CA ALA A 102 10.61 8.49 -3.63
C ALA A 102 11.03 8.67 -2.16
N SER A 103 11.81 7.73 -1.62
CA SER A 103 12.35 7.81 -0.26
C SER A 103 13.25 9.02 -0.07
N ALA A 104 14.18 9.27 -0.99
CA ALA A 104 15.05 10.43 -0.93
C ALA A 104 14.28 11.76 -1.00
N THR A 105 13.26 11.82 -1.87
CA THR A 105 12.40 13.01 -2.01
C THR A 105 11.55 13.23 -0.76
N LEU A 106 11.03 12.17 -0.15
CA LEU A 106 10.27 12.25 1.09
C LEU A 106 11.14 12.73 2.27
N MET A 107 12.38 12.25 2.38
CA MET A 107 13.34 12.71 3.38
C MET A 107 13.67 14.19 3.20
N GLN A 108 13.89 14.62 1.95
CA GLN A 108 14.10 16.04 1.63
C GLN A 108 12.88 16.86 2.05
N LEU A 109 11.67 16.43 1.67
CA LEU A 109 10.43 17.13 1.99
C LEU A 109 10.22 17.28 3.51
N ASP A 110 10.50 16.23 4.28
CA ASP A 110 10.41 16.23 5.75
C ASP A 110 11.35 17.24 6.41
N SER A 111 12.49 17.53 5.78
CA SER A 111 13.49 18.50 6.27
C SER A 111 13.17 19.95 5.92
N LEU A 112 12.27 20.20 4.99
CA LEU A 112 11.96 21.55 4.49
C LEU A 112 10.95 22.28 5.39
N THR A 113 11.05 23.61 5.38
CA THR A 113 10.08 24.45 6.07
C THR A 113 8.76 24.48 5.29
N PRO A 114 7.62 24.13 5.92
CA PRO A 114 6.32 24.19 5.27
C PRO A 114 6.00 25.60 4.69
N ASN A 115 5.15 25.63 3.70
CA ASN A 115 4.70 26.83 2.96
C ASN A 115 5.79 27.56 2.15
N THR A 116 7.02 27.08 2.13
CA THR A 116 8.06 27.63 1.25
C THR A 116 7.89 27.12 -0.20
N PRO A 117 8.40 27.85 -1.20
CA PRO A 117 8.42 27.37 -2.58
C PRO A 117 9.14 26.02 -2.73
N GLU A 118 10.22 25.80 -1.97
CA GLU A 118 11.00 24.57 -1.96
C GLU A 118 10.18 23.39 -1.44
N PHE A 119 9.41 23.57 -0.35
CA PHE A 119 8.50 22.56 0.17
C PHE A 119 7.43 22.20 -0.86
N LYS A 120 6.79 23.21 -1.47
CA LYS A 120 5.75 22.98 -2.48
C LYS A 120 6.29 22.28 -3.72
N ALA A 121 7.49 22.60 -4.14
CA ALA A 121 8.16 21.94 -5.25
C ALA A 121 8.49 20.48 -4.93
N ALA A 122 9.05 20.20 -3.75
CA ALA A 122 9.35 18.83 -3.32
C ALA A 122 8.08 17.97 -3.16
N ALA A 123 7.00 18.54 -2.60
CA ALA A 123 5.71 17.85 -2.49
C ALA A 123 5.11 17.49 -3.86
N LYS A 124 5.22 18.39 -4.84
CA LYS A 124 4.80 18.16 -6.22
C LYS A 124 5.63 17.03 -6.86
N VAL A 125 6.95 17.08 -6.72
CA VAL A 125 7.87 16.07 -7.28
C VAL A 125 7.58 14.71 -6.66
N LEU A 126 7.41 14.62 -5.34
CA LEU A 126 7.06 13.36 -4.68
C LEU A 126 5.75 12.78 -5.23
N LYS A 127 4.73 13.63 -5.39
CA LYS A 127 3.45 13.20 -5.96
C LYS A 127 3.63 12.65 -7.38
N GLU A 128 4.37 13.35 -8.25
CA GLU A 128 4.61 12.92 -9.63
C GLU A 128 5.38 11.59 -9.69
N LEU A 129 6.37 11.40 -8.80
CA LEU A 129 7.11 10.13 -8.68
C LEU A 129 6.20 8.97 -8.28
N ILE A 130 5.36 9.15 -7.26
CA ILE A 130 4.45 8.11 -6.79
C ILE A 130 3.35 7.84 -7.82
N ASP A 131 2.76 8.86 -8.46
CA ASP A 131 1.75 8.65 -9.51
C ASP A 131 2.32 7.88 -10.71
N HIS A 132 3.57 8.15 -11.08
CA HIS A 132 4.27 7.42 -12.14
C HIS A 132 4.53 5.98 -11.73
N HIS A 133 5.12 5.79 -10.56
CA HIS A 133 5.45 4.49 -9.99
C HIS A 133 4.23 3.57 -9.90
N VAL A 134 3.15 4.01 -9.25
CA VAL A 134 1.90 3.24 -9.11
C VAL A 134 1.38 2.80 -10.48
N LYS A 135 1.35 3.72 -11.46
CA LYS A 135 0.87 3.40 -12.80
C LYS A 135 1.73 2.35 -13.51
N GLU A 136 3.05 2.44 -13.39
CA GLU A 136 3.96 1.47 -14.04
C GLU A 136 3.90 0.13 -13.33
N GLU A 137 3.84 0.12 -12.02
CA GLU A 137 3.73 -1.09 -11.23
C GLU A 137 2.43 -1.85 -11.51
N GLU A 138 1.30 -1.18 -11.41
CA GLU A 138 -0.02 -1.79 -11.67
C GLU A 138 -0.12 -2.35 -13.09
N ARG A 139 0.58 -1.75 -14.04
CA ARG A 139 0.62 -2.23 -15.41
C ARG A 139 1.61 -3.39 -15.62
N ASN A 140 2.83 -3.28 -15.11
CA ASN A 140 3.94 -4.17 -15.43
C ASN A 140 4.17 -5.24 -14.36
N ILE A 141 4.40 -4.85 -13.10
CA ILE A 141 4.70 -5.77 -12.00
C ILE A 141 3.48 -6.65 -11.69
N TRP A 142 2.27 -6.09 -11.63
CA TRP A 142 1.07 -6.88 -11.38
C TRP A 142 0.78 -7.90 -12.49
N ALA A 143 1.13 -7.61 -13.74
CA ALA A 143 1.06 -8.59 -14.80
C ALA A 143 2.03 -9.76 -14.54
N GLN A 144 3.27 -9.48 -14.12
CA GLN A 144 4.25 -10.49 -13.75
C GLN A 144 3.80 -11.31 -12.53
N VAL A 145 3.22 -10.65 -11.52
CA VAL A 145 2.68 -11.33 -10.32
C VAL A 145 1.56 -12.29 -10.70
N LYS A 146 0.59 -11.86 -11.52
CA LYS A 146 -0.53 -12.69 -11.98
C LYS A 146 -0.06 -13.86 -12.85
N GLU A 147 0.96 -13.66 -13.68
CA GLU A 147 1.47 -14.69 -14.59
C GLU A 147 2.29 -15.76 -13.87
N ASN A 148 3.06 -15.38 -12.86
CA ASN A 148 4.07 -16.25 -12.24
C ASN A 148 3.67 -16.82 -10.88
N PHE A 149 2.62 -16.30 -10.22
CA PHE A 149 2.19 -16.75 -8.90
C PHE A 149 0.70 -17.11 -8.89
N SER A 150 0.36 -18.29 -8.34
CA SER A 150 -1.03 -18.72 -8.15
C SER A 150 -1.78 -17.83 -7.14
N SER A 151 -3.11 -17.95 -7.07
CA SER A 151 -3.91 -17.21 -6.06
C SER A 151 -3.46 -17.52 -4.64
N GLU A 152 -3.19 -18.78 -4.32
CA GLU A 152 -2.72 -19.19 -3.00
C GLU A 152 -1.33 -18.61 -2.67
N GLN A 153 -0.47 -18.50 -3.69
CA GLN A 153 0.83 -17.85 -3.52
C GLN A 153 0.68 -16.34 -3.29
N ARG A 154 -0.23 -15.68 -3.99
CA ARG A 154 -0.50 -14.25 -3.80
C ARG A 154 -1.15 -13.94 -2.45
N GLU A 155 -2.00 -14.83 -1.95
CA GLU A 155 -2.51 -14.75 -0.58
C GLU A 155 -1.39 -14.93 0.47
N GLN A 156 -0.45 -15.86 0.23
CA GLN A 156 0.74 -15.99 1.09
C GLN A 156 1.61 -14.74 1.04
N MET A 157 1.86 -14.20 -0.16
CA MET A 157 2.58 -12.93 -0.33
C MET A 157 1.91 -11.80 0.46
N ASN A 158 0.58 -11.74 0.50
CA ASN A 158 -0.13 -10.74 1.30
C ASN A 158 0.13 -10.92 2.80
N ARG A 159 0.11 -12.14 3.32
CA ARG A 159 0.46 -12.40 4.74
C ARG A 159 1.88 -11.98 5.06
N ASP A 160 2.81 -12.29 4.17
CA ASP A 160 4.24 -11.97 4.32
C ASP A 160 4.47 -10.45 4.25
N PHE A 161 3.77 -9.75 3.34
CA PHE A 161 3.78 -8.31 3.20
C PHE A 161 3.30 -7.61 4.49
N LEU A 162 2.15 -8.01 5.02
CA LEU A 162 1.63 -7.47 6.27
C LEU A 162 2.55 -7.74 7.47
N ALA A 163 3.22 -8.90 7.49
CA ALA A 163 4.21 -9.23 8.50
C ALA A 163 5.50 -8.40 8.33
N ALA A 164 5.96 -8.20 7.10
CA ALA A 164 7.12 -7.37 6.78
C ALA A 164 6.89 -5.92 7.22
N LYS A 165 5.75 -5.33 6.90
CA LYS A 165 5.40 -3.96 7.32
C LYS A 165 5.53 -3.73 8.83
N LYS A 166 5.13 -4.72 9.65
CA LYS A 166 5.22 -4.62 11.12
C LYS A 166 6.66 -4.57 11.65
N ARG A 167 7.66 -4.97 10.86
CA ARG A 167 9.08 -4.94 11.23
C ARG A 167 9.77 -3.62 10.86
N VAL A 168 9.12 -2.80 10.05
CA VAL A 168 9.71 -1.55 9.56
C VAL A 168 9.50 -0.45 10.61
N SER A 169 10.61 0.18 11.01
CA SER A 169 10.57 1.40 11.82
C SER A 169 10.51 2.62 10.92
N VAL A 170 9.56 3.51 11.19
CA VAL A 170 9.45 4.79 10.50
C VAL A 170 10.20 5.85 11.30
N PRO A 171 11.22 6.53 10.72
CA PRO A 171 12.05 7.52 11.39
C PRO A 171 11.31 8.84 11.68
#